data_2f7ed8b54724979946b790e22dc6b137
#
_entry.id   2f7ed8b54724979946b790e22dc6b137
#
_cell.length_a   1.000
_cell.length_b   1.000
_cell.length_c   1.000
_cell.angle_alpha   90.00
_cell.angle_beta   90.00
_cell.angle_gamma   90.00
#
_symmetry.space_group_name_H-M   'P 1'
#
loop_
_entity.id
_entity.type
_entity.pdbx_description
1 polymer ?
#
loop_
_entity_poly.entity_id
_entity_poly.type
_entity_poly.pdbx_seq_one_letter_code
_entity_poly.pdbx_strand_id
1 'polypeptide(L)'
;MDLRSGDGSLYDRADALFITLHVDHPVHLWERLETKMDRRFIVSFLDATHVKLVRDAFPPDHFAALSLMPPGANTSIPPVMPVEDDLFRDWTARRDIPLLFTGTYRGTPDRRWRQAERNFVTTLFDDAADLALSHDTLAMEEAIDQVVAARDVSLAPASRTQLIRRSREVYQYVEAYRRHRLLETLNAAGVPLVVYGKGWENGPFPAFDWRGEGSFEETLGLLRRTRLVLNSNNNFVAGGHERVFAAQVNGAAVVSDTSRYYDRHYADGRDMLFYRWSALADLPARIEAALADPDGLADVARAGFRQAATHHTWEVRARHILGLFEAANILTR
;
A
#
# COMPACT_ATOMS: atom_id res chain seq x y z
N MET A 1 16.78 -12.92 0.09
CA MET A 1 17.66 -14.10 0.18
C MET A 1 19.08 -13.63 -0.13
N ASP A 2 19.92 -13.47 0.88
CA ASP A 2 21.33 -13.11 0.68
C ASP A 2 22.11 -14.39 0.41
N LEU A 3 22.32 -14.69 -0.85
CA LEU A 3 23.22 -15.78 -1.23
C LEU A 3 24.66 -15.25 -1.10
N ARG A 4 25.24 -15.37 0.08
CA ARG A 4 26.68 -15.15 0.30
C ARG A 4 27.38 -16.49 0.09
N SER A 5 28.10 -16.62 -1.01
CA SER A 5 29.20 -17.58 -1.08
C SER A 5 30.46 -16.88 -0.53
N GLY A 6 31.43 -17.60 0.04
CA GLY A 6 32.59 -17.07 0.77
C GLY A 6 33.45 -16.00 0.06
N ASP A 7 33.17 -15.64 -1.21
CA ASP A 7 33.94 -14.70 -2.03
C ASP A 7 33.09 -13.55 -2.59
N GLY A 8 32.13 -13.02 -1.84
CA GLY A 8 31.33 -11.88 -2.24
C GLY A 8 29.87 -12.22 -2.60
N SER A 9 29.08 -11.17 -2.88
CA SER A 9 27.67 -11.28 -3.29
C SER A 9 27.57 -11.83 -4.73
N LEU A 10 26.48 -12.55 -5.04
CA LEU A 10 26.16 -12.91 -6.43
C LEU A 10 26.09 -11.69 -7.35
N TYR A 11 25.67 -10.56 -6.82
CA TYR A 11 25.60 -9.28 -7.54
C TYR A 11 27.00 -8.76 -7.94
N ASP A 12 28.06 -9.09 -7.17
CA ASP A 12 29.43 -8.66 -7.46
C ASP A 12 30.08 -9.46 -8.59
N ARG A 13 29.52 -10.64 -8.89
CA ARG A 13 30.02 -11.55 -9.92
C ARG A 13 29.28 -11.43 -11.24
N ALA A 14 28.10 -10.83 -11.24
CA ALA A 14 27.28 -10.67 -12.43
C ALA A 14 27.57 -9.31 -13.07
N ASP A 15 28.05 -9.30 -14.32
CA ASP A 15 28.07 -8.10 -15.16
C ASP A 15 26.67 -7.85 -15.72
N ALA A 16 25.76 -7.40 -14.82
CA ALA A 16 24.36 -7.23 -15.12
C ALA A 16 23.78 -6.04 -14.35
N LEU A 17 22.76 -5.42 -14.93
CA LEU A 17 21.90 -4.47 -14.26
C LEU A 17 20.78 -5.22 -13.53
N PHE A 18 20.55 -4.83 -12.30
CA PHE A 18 19.51 -5.40 -11.45
C PHE A 18 18.35 -4.41 -11.29
N ILE A 19 17.13 -4.94 -11.28
CA ILE A 19 15.96 -4.17 -10.85
C ILE A 19 15.43 -4.74 -9.54
N THR A 20 15.06 -3.85 -8.61
CA THR A 20 14.43 -4.23 -7.36
C THR A 20 13.10 -3.51 -7.21
N LEU A 21 12.09 -4.23 -6.72
CA LEU A 21 10.81 -3.65 -6.35
C LEU A 21 10.65 -3.77 -4.83
N HIS A 22 10.58 -2.62 -4.17
CA HIS A 22 10.39 -2.54 -2.72
C HIS A 22 8.94 -2.22 -2.39
N VAL A 23 8.33 -3.14 -1.65
CA VAL A 23 6.93 -3.05 -1.22
C VAL A 23 6.77 -2.38 0.14
N ASP A 24 7.87 -2.23 0.89
CA ASP A 24 7.89 -1.57 2.18
C ASP A 24 8.46 -0.16 2.08
N HIS A 25 8.15 0.66 3.09
CA HIS A 25 8.71 1.99 3.21
C HIS A 25 10.25 1.95 3.37
N PRO A 26 11.02 2.88 2.75
CA PRO A 26 12.49 2.90 2.80
C PRO A 26 13.07 2.83 4.22
N VAL A 27 12.38 3.37 5.22
CA VAL A 27 12.81 3.34 6.64
C VAL A 27 13.06 1.91 7.16
N HIS A 28 12.41 0.89 6.57
CA HIS A 28 12.55 -0.52 6.97
C HIS A 28 13.71 -1.25 6.28
N LEU A 29 14.24 -0.67 5.19
CA LEU A 29 15.27 -1.32 4.37
C LEU A 29 16.49 -0.42 4.12
N TRP A 30 16.66 0.61 4.94
CA TRP A 30 17.68 1.63 4.74
C TRP A 30 19.10 1.08 4.64
N GLU A 31 19.48 0.20 5.57
CA GLU A 31 20.79 -0.47 5.55
C GLU A 31 21.04 -1.20 4.22
N ARG A 32 20.00 -1.81 3.66
CA ARG A 32 20.10 -2.51 2.38
C ARG A 32 20.36 -1.55 1.21
N LEU A 33 19.72 -0.37 1.23
CA LEU A 33 19.96 0.68 0.24
C LEU A 33 21.38 1.22 0.32
N GLU A 34 21.92 1.41 1.53
CA GLU A 34 23.26 1.94 1.77
C GLU A 34 24.38 0.94 1.41
N THR A 35 24.18 -0.35 1.73
CA THR A 35 25.31 -1.30 1.78
C THR A 35 25.27 -2.35 0.65
N LYS A 36 24.13 -2.53 -0.02
CA LYS A 36 23.94 -3.64 -0.97
C LYS A 36 23.48 -3.22 -2.36
N MET A 37 23.13 -1.95 -2.52
CA MET A 37 22.65 -1.42 -3.79
C MET A 37 23.54 -0.26 -4.23
N ASP A 38 23.95 -0.28 -5.47
CA ASP A 38 24.83 0.69 -6.09
C ASP A 38 24.32 1.05 -7.50
N ARG A 39 25.19 1.71 -8.30
CA ARG A 39 24.93 2.11 -9.69
C ARG A 39 24.53 0.96 -10.63
N ARG A 40 24.54 -0.30 -10.21
CA ARG A 40 24.04 -1.45 -10.97
C ARG A 40 22.56 -1.73 -10.70
N PHE A 41 21.93 -0.98 -9.80
CA PHE A 41 20.54 -1.20 -9.41
C PHE A 41 19.62 -0.11 -9.91
N ILE A 42 18.53 -0.51 -10.59
CA ILE A 42 17.32 0.27 -10.72
C ILE A 42 16.46 -0.04 -9.49
N VAL A 43 16.25 0.94 -8.64
CA VAL A 43 15.51 0.77 -7.39
C VAL A 43 14.11 1.34 -7.54
N SER A 44 13.09 0.50 -7.40
CA SER A 44 11.69 0.88 -7.57
C SER A 44 10.91 0.77 -6.27
N PHE A 45 10.01 1.72 -6.06
CA PHE A 45 9.09 1.77 -4.92
C PHE A 45 7.65 1.90 -5.38
N LEU A 46 6.72 1.48 -4.52
CA LEU A 46 5.28 1.55 -4.78
C LEU A 46 4.69 2.95 -4.60
N ASP A 47 5.44 3.87 -4.00
CA ASP A 47 4.98 5.21 -3.60
C ASP A 47 5.96 6.30 -4.06
N ALA A 48 5.42 7.41 -4.56
CA ALA A 48 6.23 8.51 -5.06
C ALA A 48 6.97 9.25 -3.93
N THR A 49 6.44 9.27 -2.70
CA THR A 49 7.15 9.88 -1.55
C THR A 49 8.36 9.04 -1.15
N HIS A 50 8.28 7.72 -1.28
CA HIS A 50 9.41 6.83 -1.05
C HIS A 50 10.54 7.06 -2.06
N VAL A 51 10.19 7.21 -3.35
CA VAL A 51 11.16 7.57 -4.40
C VAL A 51 11.82 8.91 -4.09
N LYS A 52 11.00 9.91 -3.69
CA LYS A 52 11.52 11.24 -3.31
C LYS A 52 12.44 11.16 -2.10
N LEU A 53 12.04 10.45 -1.04
CA LEU A 53 12.84 10.29 0.17
C LEU A 53 14.22 9.70 -0.13
N VAL A 54 14.28 8.66 -0.95
CA VAL A 54 15.55 8.01 -1.32
C VAL A 54 16.38 8.91 -2.24
N ARG A 55 15.74 9.62 -3.19
CA ARG A 55 16.44 10.60 -4.04
C ARG A 55 17.08 11.73 -3.24
N ASP A 56 16.39 12.23 -2.20
CA ASP A 56 16.89 13.33 -1.37
C ASP A 56 18.02 12.87 -0.43
N ALA A 57 18.12 11.58 -0.15
CA ALA A 57 19.05 11.04 0.86
C ALA A 57 20.34 10.46 0.28
N PHE A 58 20.37 10.12 -1.00
CA PHE A 58 21.52 9.49 -1.66
C PHE A 58 22.08 10.37 -2.78
N PRO A 59 23.39 10.26 -3.08
CA PRO A 59 23.97 10.91 -4.25
C PRO A 59 23.22 10.54 -5.55
N PRO A 60 23.16 11.45 -6.54
CA PRO A 60 22.42 11.22 -7.80
C PRO A 60 22.88 9.98 -8.59
N ASP A 61 24.13 9.58 -8.43
CA ASP A 61 24.80 8.46 -9.11
C ASP A 61 24.92 7.19 -8.24
N HIS A 62 24.27 7.20 -7.08
CA HIS A 62 24.33 6.03 -6.17
C HIS A 62 23.63 4.81 -6.76
N PHE A 63 22.49 5.01 -7.45
CA PHE A 63 21.74 3.97 -8.15
C PHE A 63 21.75 4.22 -9.67
N ALA A 64 21.54 3.18 -10.48
CA ALA A 64 21.34 3.34 -11.92
C ALA A 64 20.11 4.21 -12.23
N ALA A 65 19.01 3.98 -11.52
CA ALA A 65 17.81 4.80 -11.55
C ALA A 65 16.94 4.58 -10.31
N LEU A 66 16.07 5.58 -10.03
CA LEU A 66 14.97 5.47 -9.07
C LEU A 66 13.65 5.55 -9.83
N SER A 67 12.72 4.65 -9.55
CA SER A 67 11.43 4.59 -10.25
C SER A 67 10.26 4.42 -9.31
N LEU A 68 9.14 5.07 -9.65
CA LEU A 68 7.83 4.73 -9.13
C LEU A 68 7.27 3.56 -9.93
N MET A 69 7.04 2.44 -9.29
CA MET A 69 6.44 1.28 -9.91
C MET A 69 5.39 0.66 -8.99
N PRO A 70 4.12 1.08 -9.07
CA PRO A 70 3.04 0.41 -8.35
C PRO A 70 2.96 -1.07 -8.70
N PRO A 71 2.46 -1.95 -7.82
CA PRO A 71 2.42 -3.38 -8.08
C PRO A 71 1.53 -3.69 -9.30
N GLY A 72 1.84 -4.79 -9.98
CA GLY A 72 0.98 -5.34 -11.03
C GLY A 72 0.04 -6.38 -10.46
N ALA A 73 -1.16 -6.48 -11.01
CA ALA A 73 -2.04 -7.60 -10.79
C ALA A 73 -1.73 -8.73 -11.77
N ASN A 74 -1.93 -9.97 -11.33
CA ASN A 74 -1.73 -11.13 -12.18
C ASN A 74 -3.02 -11.41 -12.97
N THR A 75 -2.94 -11.26 -14.30
CA THR A 75 -4.02 -11.58 -15.23
C THR A 75 -3.91 -12.98 -15.83
N SER A 76 -2.81 -13.71 -15.54
CA SER A 76 -2.55 -15.06 -16.09
C SER A 76 -3.52 -16.14 -15.54
N ILE A 77 -4.26 -15.83 -14.49
CA ILE A 77 -5.31 -16.68 -13.93
C ILE A 77 -6.59 -15.85 -13.80
N PRO A 78 -7.11 -15.26 -14.91
CA PRO A 78 -8.36 -14.54 -14.80
C PRO A 78 -9.47 -15.56 -14.60
N PRO A 79 -10.48 -15.26 -13.78
CA PRO A 79 -11.77 -15.86 -14.02
C PRO A 79 -12.16 -15.48 -15.46
N VAL A 80 -12.80 -16.41 -16.18
CA VAL A 80 -13.46 -16.03 -17.42
C VAL A 80 -14.56 -15.04 -17.05
N MET A 81 -14.22 -13.74 -17.12
CA MET A 81 -15.14 -12.68 -16.75
C MET A 81 -16.05 -12.40 -17.94
N PRO A 82 -17.36 -12.31 -17.71
CA PRO A 82 -18.28 -11.88 -18.76
C PRO A 82 -17.90 -10.49 -19.24
N VAL A 83 -17.84 -10.32 -20.55
CA VAL A 83 -17.57 -9.01 -21.18
C VAL A 83 -18.86 -8.19 -21.27
N GLU A 84 -20.01 -8.87 -21.41
CA GLU A 84 -21.33 -8.28 -21.51
C GLU A 84 -21.85 -7.79 -20.17
N ASP A 85 -22.50 -6.64 -20.17
CA ASP A 85 -22.88 -5.92 -18.94
C ASP A 85 -23.85 -6.71 -18.07
N ASP A 86 -24.86 -7.30 -18.61
CA ASP A 86 -25.88 -8.08 -17.87
C ASP A 86 -25.27 -9.36 -17.27
N LEU A 87 -24.43 -10.04 -18.04
CA LEU A 87 -23.73 -11.24 -17.57
C LEU A 87 -22.74 -10.92 -16.45
N PHE A 88 -22.12 -9.74 -16.49
CA PHE A 88 -21.22 -9.30 -15.42
C PHE A 88 -22.00 -9.01 -14.13
N ARG A 89 -23.18 -8.36 -14.23
CA ARG A 89 -24.05 -8.11 -13.07
C ARG A 89 -24.53 -9.41 -12.44
N ASP A 90 -25.02 -10.34 -13.25
CA ASP A 90 -25.44 -11.67 -12.80
C ASP A 90 -24.30 -12.42 -12.10
N TRP A 91 -23.11 -12.35 -12.67
CA TRP A 91 -21.93 -12.98 -12.11
C TRP A 91 -21.53 -12.35 -10.77
N THR A 92 -21.60 -11.02 -10.64
CA THR A 92 -21.34 -10.29 -9.40
C THR A 92 -22.40 -10.59 -8.35
N ALA A 93 -23.66 -10.70 -8.71
CA ALA A 93 -24.77 -11.01 -7.81
C ALA A 93 -24.65 -12.41 -7.14
N ARG A 94 -23.99 -13.37 -7.80
CA ARG A 94 -23.76 -14.73 -7.27
C ARG A 94 -22.63 -14.81 -6.24
N ARG A 95 -21.92 -13.72 -5.99
CA ARG A 95 -20.81 -13.69 -5.02
C ARG A 95 -21.38 -13.71 -3.60
N ASP A 96 -20.86 -14.62 -2.79
CA ASP A 96 -21.39 -14.94 -1.46
C ASP A 96 -20.68 -14.21 -0.31
N ILE A 97 -19.60 -13.49 -0.59
CA ILE A 97 -18.91 -12.65 0.40
C ILE A 97 -19.27 -11.18 0.14
N PRO A 98 -20.11 -10.56 0.96
CA PRO A 98 -20.49 -9.16 0.76
C PRO A 98 -19.32 -8.21 0.90
N LEU A 99 -18.54 -8.32 2.00
CA LEU A 99 -17.41 -7.47 2.32
C LEU A 99 -16.24 -8.29 2.84
N LEU A 100 -15.04 -8.07 2.28
CA LEU A 100 -13.81 -8.78 2.64
C LEU A 100 -12.68 -7.80 2.95
N PHE A 101 -11.94 -8.07 4.01
CA PHE A 101 -10.62 -7.48 4.26
C PHE A 101 -9.56 -8.59 4.33
N THR A 102 -8.50 -8.48 3.52
CA THR A 102 -7.35 -9.39 3.58
C THR A 102 -6.14 -8.66 4.14
N GLY A 103 -5.53 -9.20 5.18
CA GLY A 103 -4.33 -8.62 5.78
C GLY A 103 -4.11 -9.02 7.23
N THR A 104 -2.93 -8.71 7.75
CA THR A 104 -2.56 -9.01 9.13
C THR A 104 -3.13 -7.97 10.09
N TYR A 105 -3.74 -8.42 11.18
CA TYR A 105 -4.01 -7.58 12.34
C TYR A 105 -2.81 -7.61 13.29
N ARG A 106 -2.28 -6.43 13.65
CA ARG A 106 -1.06 -6.31 14.46
C ARG A 106 -1.32 -5.95 15.93
N GLY A 107 -2.57 -6.07 16.37
CA GLY A 107 -2.98 -5.70 17.73
C GLY A 107 -3.26 -4.21 17.89
N THR A 108 -3.51 -3.81 19.13
CA THR A 108 -3.74 -2.42 19.50
C THR A 108 -2.44 -1.61 19.33
N PRO A 109 -2.49 -0.45 18.66
CA PRO A 109 -1.30 0.36 18.42
C PRO A 109 -0.74 0.95 19.72
N ASP A 110 0.58 0.96 19.83
CA ASP A 110 1.31 1.54 20.97
C ASP A 110 2.44 2.45 20.47
N ARG A 111 2.63 3.59 21.15
CA ARG A 111 3.71 4.56 20.88
C ARG A 111 5.00 4.13 21.57
N ARG A 112 5.65 3.08 21.05
CA ARG A 112 6.81 2.41 21.67
C ARG A 112 7.98 3.35 21.92
N TRP A 113 8.19 4.39 21.11
CA TRP A 113 9.23 5.39 21.34
C TRP A 113 9.06 6.18 22.64
N ARG A 114 7.86 6.16 23.27
CA ARG A 114 7.61 6.77 24.58
C ARG A 114 8.16 5.97 25.75
N GLN A 115 8.61 4.72 25.52
CA GLN A 115 9.28 3.92 26.53
C GLN A 115 10.71 4.43 26.81
N ALA A 116 11.28 5.18 25.88
CA ALA A 116 12.51 5.93 26.11
C ALA A 116 12.26 7.19 26.93
N GLU A 117 13.33 7.73 27.52
CA GLU A 117 13.27 9.00 28.23
C GLU A 117 12.71 10.11 27.33
N ARG A 118 11.79 10.91 27.89
CA ARG A 118 11.18 12.02 27.16
C ARG A 118 12.23 13.08 26.82
N ASN A 119 12.43 13.30 25.55
CA ASN A 119 13.39 14.27 25.01
C ASN A 119 12.83 14.97 23.77
N PHE A 120 13.60 15.87 23.18
CA PHE A 120 13.19 16.61 21.99
C PHE A 120 12.72 15.70 20.84
N VAL A 121 13.45 14.60 20.57
CA VAL A 121 13.15 13.68 19.47
C VAL A 121 11.86 12.91 19.72
N THR A 122 11.65 12.38 20.92
CA THR A 122 10.43 11.64 21.26
C THR A 122 9.19 12.53 21.22
N THR A 123 9.31 13.80 21.65
CA THR A 123 8.22 14.79 21.54
C THR A 123 7.94 15.15 20.08
N LEU A 124 8.98 15.31 19.25
CA LEU A 124 8.84 15.56 17.83
C LEU A 124 8.12 14.39 17.12
N PHE A 125 8.45 13.15 17.48
CA PHE A 125 7.78 11.97 16.95
C PHE A 125 6.30 11.88 17.36
N ASP A 126 5.97 12.30 18.58
CA ASP A 126 4.55 12.39 18.98
C ASP A 126 3.78 13.35 18.10
N ASP A 127 4.29 14.57 17.92
CA ASP A 127 3.62 15.60 17.13
C ASP A 127 3.57 15.23 15.64
N ALA A 128 4.62 14.58 15.11
CA ALA A 128 4.63 14.11 13.73
C ALA A 128 3.62 12.96 13.49
N ALA A 129 3.47 12.05 14.46
CA ALA A 129 2.46 11.01 14.41
C ALA A 129 1.04 11.61 14.42
N ASP A 130 0.78 12.56 15.33
CA ASP A 130 -0.52 13.21 15.44
C ASP A 130 -0.84 14.03 14.18
N LEU A 131 0.14 14.74 13.64
CA LEU A 131 0.00 15.49 12.39
C LEU A 131 -0.30 14.56 11.21
N ALA A 132 0.44 13.47 11.05
CA ALA A 132 0.20 12.50 9.98
C ALA A 132 -1.19 11.86 10.09
N LEU A 133 -1.65 11.54 11.31
CA LEU A 133 -2.97 10.96 11.57
C LEU A 133 -4.13 11.93 11.34
N SER A 134 -3.89 13.24 11.45
CA SER A 134 -4.91 14.27 11.22
C SER A 134 -5.16 14.59 9.74
N HIS A 135 -4.35 14.03 8.84
CA HIS A 135 -4.44 14.28 7.39
C HIS A 135 -4.71 12.97 6.62
N ASP A 136 -5.43 13.08 5.51
CA ASP A 136 -5.75 11.92 4.66
C ASP A 136 -4.52 11.38 3.92
N THR A 137 -3.66 12.25 3.39
CA THR A 137 -2.55 11.89 2.48
C THR A 137 -1.22 12.56 2.81
N LEU A 138 -0.97 12.89 4.08
CA LEU A 138 0.33 13.42 4.51
C LEU A 138 1.30 12.26 4.80
N ALA A 139 2.45 12.26 4.13
CA ALA A 139 3.51 11.29 4.40
C ALA A 139 4.19 11.58 5.74
N MET A 140 4.71 10.54 6.39
CA MET A 140 5.35 10.70 7.70
C MET A 140 6.59 11.59 7.63
N GLU A 141 7.41 11.47 6.60
CA GLU A 141 8.58 12.33 6.38
C GLU A 141 8.17 13.79 6.16
N GLU A 142 7.04 14.04 5.47
CA GLU A 142 6.48 15.37 5.31
C GLU A 142 5.97 15.92 6.65
N ALA A 143 5.35 15.08 7.47
CA ALA A 143 4.91 15.44 8.83
C ALA A 143 6.10 15.78 9.73
N ILE A 144 7.18 14.99 9.68
CA ILE A 144 8.42 15.26 10.42
C ILE A 144 9.00 16.61 9.99
N ASP A 145 9.11 16.86 8.69
CA ASP A 145 9.64 18.13 8.17
C ASP A 145 8.79 19.34 8.64
N GLN A 146 7.47 19.25 8.61
CA GLN A 146 6.58 20.30 9.08
C GLN A 146 6.72 20.56 10.59
N VAL A 147 6.79 19.49 11.38
CA VAL A 147 6.94 19.60 12.83
C VAL A 147 8.30 20.16 13.23
N VAL A 148 9.38 19.84 12.49
CA VAL A 148 10.71 20.44 12.66
C VAL A 148 10.67 21.93 12.33
N ALA A 149 10.08 22.29 11.18
CA ALA A 149 9.95 23.69 10.76
C ALA A 149 9.12 24.53 11.76
N ALA A 150 8.04 23.97 12.31
CA ALA A 150 7.20 24.63 13.31
C ALA A 150 7.93 24.91 14.65
N ARG A 151 9.11 24.36 14.85
CA ARG A 151 9.98 24.59 16.01
C ARG A 151 11.16 25.51 15.71
N ASP A 152 11.14 26.18 14.55
CA ASP A 152 12.23 27.03 14.06
C ASP A 152 13.59 26.30 13.99
N VAL A 153 13.55 24.98 13.77
CA VAL A 153 14.74 24.13 13.61
C VAL A 153 15.02 23.90 12.13
N SER A 154 16.26 24.17 11.73
CA SER A 154 16.76 23.82 10.39
C SER A 154 17.71 22.62 10.53
N LEU A 155 17.44 21.55 9.79
CA LEU A 155 18.27 20.37 9.77
C LEU A 155 19.13 20.31 8.51
N ALA A 156 20.42 20.00 8.69
CA ALA A 156 21.25 19.59 7.57
C ALA A 156 20.70 18.29 6.94
N PRO A 157 20.87 18.05 5.62
CA PRO A 157 20.35 16.87 4.95
C PRO A 157 20.67 15.54 5.65
N ALA A 158 21.92 15.37 6.12
CA ALA A 158 22.33 14.18 6.85
C ALA A 158 21.59 14.01 8.20
N SER A 159 21.36 15.11 8.93
CA SER A 159 20.62 15.08 10.19
C SER A 159 19.14 14.76 9.97
N ARG A 160 18.52 15.31 8.91
CA ARG A 160 17.15 14.98 8.49
C ARG A 160 17.04 13.49 8.17
N THR A 161 17.96 12.96 7.38
CA THR A 161 18.01 11.54 7.04
C THR A 161 18.10 10.66 8.28
N GLN A 162 18.97 11.01 9.24
CA GLN A 162 19.10 10.27 10.50
C GLN A 162 17.83 10.33 11.36
N LEU A 163 17.15 11.48 11.39
CA LEU A 163 15.88 11.63 12.11
C LEU A 163 14.80 10.72 11.51
N ILE A 164 14.67 10.70 10.19
CA ILE A 164 13.72 9.82 9.47
C ILE A 164 14.05 8.35 9.72
N ARG A 165 15.32 7.94 9.69
CA ARG A 165 15.72 6.56 10.00
C ARG A 165 15.30 6.13 11.41
N ARG A 166 15.37 7.03 12.38
CA ARG A 166 14.96 6.79 13.78
C ARG A 166 13.43 6.71 13.96
N SER A 167 12.66 7.22 13.01
CA SER A 167 11.18 7.24 13.11
C SER A 167 10.50 5.93 12.70
N ARG A 168 11.24 4.83 12.51
CA ARG A 168 10.71 3.53 12.09
C ARG A 168 9.51 3.07 12.93
N GLU A 169 9.57 3.21 14.25
CA GLU A 169 8.48 2.83 15.15
C GLU A 169 7.26 3.74 15.00
N VAL A 170 7.49 5.02 14.64
CA VAL A 170 6.41 5.99 14.38
C VAL A 170 5.63 5.59 13.13
N TYR A 171 6.31 5.18 12.05
CA TYR A 171 5.67 4.62 10.85
C TYR A 171 4.82 3.40 11.18
N GLN A 172 5.38 2.44 11.93
CA GLN A 172 4.66 1.24 12.34
C GLN A 172 3.42 1.56 13.18
N TYR A 173 3.52 2.54 14.07
CA TYR A 173 2.40 3.00 14.88
C TYR A 173 1.29 3.62 14.02
N VAL A 174 1.63 4.56 13.11
CA VAL A 174 0.63 5.23 12.26
C VAL A 174 -0.11 4.21 11.39
N GLU A 175 0.61 3.24 10.81
CA GLU A 175 0.02 2.13 10.05
C GLU A 175 -0.94 1.30 10.91
N ALA A 176 -0.48 0.85 12.08
CA ALA A 176 -1.26 0.04 12.99
C ALA A 176 -2.49 0.81 13.52
N TYR A 177 -2.32 2.10 13.86
CA TYR A 177 -3.38 2.96 14.36
C TYR A 177 -4.48 3.15 13.33
N ARG A 178 -4.16 3.50 12.09
CA ARG A 178 -5.15 3.64 11.01
C ARG A 178 -5.92 2.35 10.80
N ARG A 179 -5.22 1.22 10.68
CA ARG A 179 -5.88 -0.08 10.53
C ARG A 179 -6.80 -0.41 11.71
N HIS A 180 -6.33 -0.21 12.94
CA HIS A 180 -7.12 -0.44 14.14
C HIS A 180 -8.39 0.43 14.16
N ARG A 181 -8.24 1.74 13.91
CA ARG A 181 -9.37 2.70 13.88
C ARG A 181 -10.38 2.39 12.78
N LEU A 182 -9.93 1.99 11.61
CA LEU A 182 -10.80 1.54 10.52
C LEU A 182 -11.69 0.37 10.98
N LEU A 183 -11.05 -0.65 11.54
CA LEU A 183 -11.73 -1.87 11.99
C LEU A 183 -12.64 -1.62 13.20
N GLU A 184 -12.19 -0.81 14.16
CA GLU A 184 -12.98 -0.40 15.31
C GLU A 184 -14.26 0.35 14.88
N THR A 185 -14.15 1.27 13.90
CA THR A 185 -15.28 2.01 13.37
C THR A 185 -16.32 1.09 12.74
N LEU A 186 -15.90 0.13 11.91
CA LEU A 186 -16.80 -0.83 11.28
C LEU A 186 -17.42 -1.80 12.29
N ASN A 187 -16.64 -2.28 13.26
CA ASN A 187 -17.16 -3.17 14.31
C ASN A 187 -18.16 -2.46 15.21
N ALA A 188 -17.91 -1.21 15.60
CA ALA A 188 -18.83 -0.41 16.41
C ALA A 188 -20.16 -0.13 15.69
N ALA A 189 -20.14 0.00 14.38
CA ALA A 189 -21.34 0.15 13.55
C ALA A 189 -22.03 -1.19 13.23
N GLY A 190 -21.47 -2.33 13.65
CA GLY A 190 -22.04 -3.64 13.38
C GLY A 190 -21.94 -4.09 11.92
N VAL A 191 -21.05 -3.50 11.13
CA VAL A 191 -20.85 -3.88 9.72
C VAL A 191 -20.25 -5.30 9.64
N PRO A 192 -20.94 -6.29 9.03
CA PRO A 192 -20.41 -7.63 8.87
C PRO A 192 -19.19 -7.61 7.94
N LEU A 193 -18.05 -8.08 8.43
CA LEU A 193 -16.80 -8.12 7.67
C LEU A 193 -16.19 -9.51 7.75
N VAL A 194 -15.95 -10.12 6.59
CA VAL A 194 -15.09 -11.29 6.49
C VAL A 194 -13.63 -10.82 6.53
N VAL A 195 -12.83 -11.41 7.41
CA VAL A 195 -11.40 -11.10 7.51
C VAL A 195 -10.57 -12.37 7.24
N TYR A 196 -9.45 -12.19 6.51
CA TYR A 196 -8.54 -13.27 6.17
C TYR A 196 -7.09 -12.81 6.33
N GLY A 197 -6.31 -13.55 7.12
CA GLY A 197 -4.93 -13.24 7.44
C GLY A 197 -4.57 -13.55 8.88
N LYS A 198 -3.37 -13.13 9.30
CA LYS A 198 -2.80 -13.41 10.62
C LYS A 198 -3.26 -12.44 11.69
N GLY A 199 -3.26 -12.92 12.95
CA GLY A 199 -3.39 -12.09 14.14
C GLY A 199 -4.83 -11.70 14.51
N TRP A 200 -5.83 -12.32 13.89
CA TRP A 200 -7.25 -12.04 14.16
C TRP A 200 -7.83 -12.90 15.28
N GLU A 201 -7.17 -13.99 15.67
CA GLU A 201 -7.63 -15.02 16.60
C GLU A 201 -8.07 -14.43 17.96
N ASN A 202 -7.38 -13.39 18.38
CA ASN A 202 -7.64 -12.70 19.64
C ASN A 202 -7.98 -11.21 19.41
N GLY A 203 -8.45 -10.87 18.22
CA GLY A 203 -8.82 -9.49 17.89
C GLY A 203 -10.05 -9.01 18.65
N PRO A 204 -10.15 -7.70 18.96
CA PRO A 204 -11.28 -7.13 19.73
C PRO A 204 -12.51 -6.86 18.86
N PHE A 205 -12.72 -7.62 17.78
CA PHE A 205 -13.75 -7.35 16.77
C PHE A 205 -14.73 -8.53 16.64
N PRO A 206 -15.67 -8.72 17.59
CA PRO A 206 -16.57 -9.88 17.62
C PRO A 206 -17.57 -9.95 16.46
N ALA A 207 -17.81 -8.82 15.77
CA ALA A 207 -18.69 -8.79 14.59
C ALA A 207 -18.04 -9.32 13.32
N PHE A 208 -16.73 -9.63 13.34
CA PHE A 208 -16.00 -10.06 12.14
C PHE A 208 -15.93 -11.59 12.04
N ASP A 209 -16.12 -12.09 10.82
CA ASP A 209 -16.00 -13.50 10.48
C ASP A 209 -14.55 -13.80 10.04
N TRP A 210 -13.72 -14.27 10.99
CA TRP A 210 -12.36 -14.67 10.68
C TRP A 210 -12.32 -16.06 10.03
N ARG A 211 -11.78 -16.10 8.81
CA ARG A 211 -11.68 -17.32 7.99
C ARG A 211 -10.26 -17.90 7.91
N GLY A 212 -9.42 -17.62 8.91
CA GLY A 212 -8.06 -18.14 8.97
C GLY A 212 -7.05 -17.34 8.14
N GLU A 213 -5.94 -17.99 7.88
CA GLU A 213 -4.84 -17.49 7.04
C GLU A 213 -4.43 -18.55 6.02
N GLY A 214 -3.80 -18.15 4.93
CA GLY A 214 -3.30 -19.12 3.96
C GLY A 214 -2.52 -18.47 2.82
N SER A 215 -2.49 -19.16 1.70
CA SER A 215 -1.70 -18.80 0.54
C SER A 215 -2.27 -17.58 -0.22
N PHE A 216 -1.45 -17.04 -1.11
CA PHE A 216 -1.89 -16.01 -2.05
C PHE A 216 -2.98 -16.54 -3.00
N GLU A 217 -2.90 -17.79 -3.41
CA GLU A 217 -3.90 -18.44 -4.28
C GLU A 217 -5.27 -18.54 -3.60
N GLU A 218 -5.31 -18.92 -2.31
CA GLU A 218 -6.54 -18.92 -1.52
C GLU A 218 -7.13 -17.52 -1.39
N THR A 219 -6.27 -16.52 -1.20
CA THR A 219 -6.69 -15.11 -1.20
C THR A 219 -7.36 -14.73 -2.52
N LEU A 220 -6.80 -15.10 -3.67
CA LEU A 220 -7.42 -14.87 -4.98
C LEU A 220 -8.78 -15.57 -5.10
N GLY A 221 -8.91 -16.80 -4.55
CA GLY A 221 -10.18 -17.52 -4.45
C GLY A 221 -11.25 -16.75 -3.68
N LEU A 222 -10.89 -16.14 -2.55
CA LEU A 222 -11.79 -15.28 -1.77
C LEU A 222 -12.18 -14.01 -2.54
N LEU A 223 -11.22 -13.34 -3.20
CA LEU A 223 -11.49 -12.14 -4.00
C LEU A 223 -12.54 -12.40 -5.10
N ARG A 224 -12.51 -13.59 -5.75
CA ARG A 224 -13.48 -14.00 -6.77
C ARG A 224 -14.89 -14.20 -6.23
N ARG A 225 -15.03 -14.44 -4.94
CA ARG A 225 -16.32 -14.63 -4.24
C ARG A 225 -16.81 -13.34 -3.57
N THR A 226 -16.04 -12.27 -3.61
CA THR A 226 -16.29 -11.04 -2.88
C THR A 226 -16.95 -9.99 -3.76
N ARG A 227 -18.02 -9.34 -3.26
CA ARG A 227 -18.65 -8.19 -3.92
C ARG A 227 -17.85 -6.91 -3.72
N LEU A 228 -17.48 -6.61 -2.48
CA LEU A 228 -16.75 -5.39 -2.09
C LEU A 228 -15.53 -5.75 -1.26
N VAL A 229 -14.37 -5.29 -1.67
CA VAL A 229 -13.10 -5.45 -0.93
C VAL A 229 -12.77 -4.16 -0.21
N LEU A 230 -12.61 -4.24 1.11
CA LEU A 230 -12.09 -3.15 1.93
C LEU A 230 -10.56 -3.12 1.82
N ASN A 231 -10.00 -1.97 1.52
CA ASN A 231 -8.58 -1.72 1.54
C ASN A 231 -8.23 -0.61 2.54
N SER A 232 -7.04 -0.70 3.08
CA SER A 232 -6.35 0.38 3.78
C SER A 232 -4.96 0.49 3.15
N ASN A 233 -4.69 1.65 2.55
CA ASN A 233 -3.45 1.92 1.82
C ASN A 233 -2.28 2.23 2.74
N ASN A 234 -2.56 2.51 4.00
CA ASN A 234 -1.61 2.76 5.09
C ASN A 234 -0.52 3.79 4.74
N ASN A 235 0.71 3.32 4.48
CA ASN A 235 1.88 4.16 4.23
C ASN A 235 2.07 4.58 2.77
N PHE A 236 1.13 4.23 1.88
CA PHE A 236 1.19 4.61 0.46
C PHE A 236 0.33 5.84 0.20
N VAL A 237 0.77 7.00 0.67
CA VAL A 237 0.03 8.27 0.51
C VAL A 237 0.06 8.81 -0.92
N ALA A 238 1.03 8.36 -1.72
CA ALA A 238 1.19 8.70 -3.13
C ALA A 238 1.46 7.45 -4.00
N GLY A 239 0.99 6.31 -3.56
CA GLY A 239 1.11 5.01 -4.20
C GLY A 239 -0.19 4.21 -4.17
N GLY A 240 -0.13 2.95 -4.62
CA GLY A 240 -1.25 2.04 -4.65
C GLY A 240 -0.90 0.67 -4.07
N HIS A 241 -1.84 0.06 -3.37
CA HIS A 241 -1.67 -1.24 -2.74
C HIS A 241 -2.04 -2.38 -3.71
N GLU A 242 -1.28 -3.48 -3.68
CA GLU A 242 -1.52 -4.67 -4.50
C GLU A 242 -2.96 -5.21 -4.37
N ARG A 243 -3.53 -5.19 -3.16
CA ARG A 243 -4.89 -5.68 -2.89
C ARG A 243 -5.94 -5.02 -3.76
N VAL A 244 -5.82 -3.72 -4.04
CA VAL A 244 -6.74 -2.97 -4.89
C VAL A 244 -6.74 -3.55 -6.30
N PHE A 245 -5.57 -3.67 -6.91
CA PHE A 245 -5.45 -4.17 -8.28
C PHE A 245 -5.81 -5.65 -8.39
N ALA A 246 -5.41 -6.46 -7.39
CA ALA A 246 -5.78 -7.87 -7.33
C ALA A 246 -7.29 -8.06 -7.18
N ALA A 247 -7.96 -7.26 -6.34
CA ALA A 247 -9.42 -7.31 -6.20
C ALA A 247 -10.12 -6.95 -7.50
N GLN A 248 -9.71 -5.86 -8.14
CA GLN A 248 -10.31 -5.37 -9.37
C GLN A 248 -10.16 -6.35 -10.54
N VAL A 249 -8.98 -6.94 -10.78
CA VAL A 249 -8.81 -7.95 -11.85
C VAL A 249 -9.53 -9.26 -11.56
N ASN A 250 -9.92 -9.50 -10.31
CA ASN A 250 -10.82 -10.59 -9.92
C ASN A 250 -12.29 -10.16 -9.87
N GLY A 251 -12.61 -8.95 -10.37
CA GLY A 251 -13.97 -8.43 -10.57
C GLY A 251 -14.69 -8.05 -9.28
N ALA A 252 -13.98 -7.78 -8.20
CA ALA A 252 -14.56 -7.20 -6.99
C ALA A 252 -14.54 -5.67 -7.08
N ALA A 253 -15.60 -5.00 -6.60
CA ALA A 253 -15.52 -3.59 -6.30
C ALA A 253 -14.56 -3.36 -5.14
N VAL A 254 -13.98 -2.17 -5.03
CA VAL A 254 -13.05 -1.81 -3.97
C VAL A 254 -13.51 -0.55 -3.26
N VAL A 255 -13.46 -0.56 -1.93
CA VAL A 255 -13.53 0.64 -1.09
C VAL A 255 -12.17 0.82 -0.39
N SER A 256 -11.54 1.98 -0.57
CA SER A 256 -10.18 2.27 -0.07
C SER A 256 -10.09 3.68 0.47
N ASP A 257 -9.15 3.92 1.40
CA ASP A 257 -8.69 5.28 1.66
C ASP A 257 -8.09 5.88 0.39
N THR A 258 -8.19 7.20 0.27
CA THR A 258 -7.61 7.92 -0.86
C THR A 258 -6.09 7.95 -0.79
N SER A 259 -5.45 8.12 -1.93
CA SER A 259 -4.03 8.46 -2.06
C SER A 259 -3.84 9.41 -3.22
N ARG A 260 -2.75 10.18 -3.23
CA ARG A 260 -2.39 11.06 -4.37
C ARG A 260 -2.25 10.29 -5.69
N TYR A 261 -2.01 8.97 -5.61
CA TYR A 261 -1.98 8.07 -6.77
C TYR A 261 -3.40 7.74 -7.24
N TYR A 262 -4.29 7.32 -6.32
CA TYR A 262 -5.66 6.98 -6.68
C TYR A 262 -6.44 8.19 -7.18
N ASP A 263 -6.26 9.38 -6.59
CA ASP A 263 -6.91 10.61 -7.03
C ASP A 263 -6.60 10.98 -8.50
N ARG A 264 -5.48 10.48 -9.06
CA ARG A 264 -5.09 10.70 -10.45
C ARG A 264 -5.59 9.63 -11.42
N HIS A 265 -5.86 8.43 -10.93
CA HIS A 265 -6.13 7.26 -11.78
C HIS A 265 -7.55 6.74 -11.66
N TYR A 266 -8.27 7.11 -10.62
CA TYR A 266 -9.61 6.62 -10.30
C TYR A 266 -10.56 7.77 -9.99
N ALA A 267 -11.86 7.54 -10.26
CA ALA A 267 -12.93 8.45 -9.88
C ALA A 267 -13.84 7.79 -8.85
N ASP A 268 -14.12 8.51 -7.75
CA ASP A 268 -14.98 8.05 -6.69
C ASP A 268 -16.39 7.71 -7.18
N GLY A 269 -16.90 6.54 -6.79
CA GLY A 269 -18.21 6.03 -7.20
C GLY A 269 -18.30 5.51 -8.61
N ARG A 270 -17.27 5.67 -9.45
CA ARG A 270 -17.25 5.18 -10.83
C ARG A 270 -16.47 3.87 -10.98
N ASP A 271 -15.22 3.84 -10.55
CA ASP A 271 -14.30 2.70 -10.72
C ASP A 271 -13.64 2.25 -9.41
N MET A 272 -13.88 2.99 -8.34
CA MET A 272 -13.55 2.67 -6.96
C MET A 272 -14.40 3.52 -6.02
N LEU A 273 -14.61 3.06 -4.78
CA LEU A 273 -15.20 3.85 -3.71
C LEU A 273 -14.08 4.34 -2.80
N PHE A 274 -14.12 5.62 -2.39
CA PHE A 274 -13.13 6.17 -1.48
C PHE A 274 -13.72 6.45 -0.10
N TYR A 275 -12.92 6.31 0.93
CA TYR A 275 -13.14 6.91 2.23
C TYR A 275 -11.97 7.80 2.63
N ARG A 276 -12.21 8.72 3.56
CA ARG A 276 -11.21 9.62 4.09
C ARG A 276 -11.03 9.39 5.59
N TRP A 277 -9.80 9.47 6.06
CA TRP A 277 -9.50 9.36 7.48
C TRP A 277 -10.15 10.50 8.29
N SER A 278 -10.23 11.69 7.69
CA SER A 278 -10.91 12.87 8.24
C SER A 278 -12.43 12.70 8.37
N ALA A 279 -13.03 11.75 7.64
CA ALA A 279 -14.47 11.46 7.63
C ALA A 279 -14.74 9.94 7.77
N LEU A 280 -13.92 9.24 8.58
CA LEU A 280 -14.00 7.78 8.73
C LEU A 280 -15.35 7.31 9.30
N ALA A 281 -16.03 8.15 10.08
CA ALA A 281 -17.36 7.86 10.63
C ALA A 281 -18.44 7.64 9.56
N ASP A 282 -18.25 8.15 8.34
CA ASP A 282 -19.21 8.00 7.24
C ASP A 282 -19.06 6.66 6.49
N LEU A 283 -17.94 5.95 6.70
CA LEU A 283 -17.62 4.73 5.96
C LEU A 283 -18.64 3.60 6.16
N PRO A 284 -19.16 3.31 7.38
CA PRO A 284 -20.18 2.26 7.56
C PRO A 284 -21.39 2.47 6.66
N ALA A 285 -21.99 3.65 6.69
CA ALA A 285 -23.16 3.99 5.88
C ALA A 285 -22.85 3.90 4.36
N ARG A 286 -21.65 4.30 3.96
CA ARG A 286 -21.20 4.19 2.58
C ARG A 286 -21.09 2.73 2.10
N ILE A 287 -20.57 1.84 2.94
CA ILE A 287 -20.48 0.41 2.65
C ILE A 287 -21.89 -0.20 2.57
N GLU A 288 -22.76 0.12 3.51
CA GLU A 288 -24.13 -0.36 3.53
C GLU A 288 -24.90 0.07 2.28
N ALA A 289 -24.79 1.35 1.90
CA ALA A 289 -25.43 1.87 0.67
C ALA A 289 -24.90 1.16 -0.58
N ALA A 290 -23.59 0.92 -0.70
CA ALA A 290 -23.00 0.21 -1.83
C ALA A 290 -23.46 -1.25 -1.90
N LEU A 291 -23.56 -1.95 -0.78
CA LEU A 291 -24.01 -3.33 -0.72
C LEU A 291 -25.55 -3.48 -0.97
N ALA A 292 -26.31 -2.42 -0.67
CA ALA A 292 -27.76 -2.37 -0.92
C ALA A 292 -28.11 -2.07 -2.38
N ASP A 293 -27.16 -1.60 -3.20
CA ASP A 293 -27.29 -1.36 -4.64
C ASP A 293 -26.39 -2.34 -5.42
N PRO A 294 -26.84 -3.56 -5.66
CA PRO A 294 -26.02 -4.58 -6.34
C PRO A 294 -25.68 -4.23 -7.78
N ASP A 295 -26.56 -3.51 -8.49
CA ASP A 295 -26.33 -3.12 -9.88
C ASP A 295 -25.28 -2.00 -9.97
N GLY A 296 -25.42 -0.96 -9.16
CA GLY A 296 -24.43 0.12 -9.07
C GLY A 296 -23.07 -0.39 -8.60
N LEU A 297 -23.05 -1.34 -7.64
CA LEU A 297 -21.80 -1.95 -7.18
C LEU A 297 -21.14 -2.79 -8.28
N ALA A 298 -21.92 -3.51 -9.10
CA ALA A 298 -21.42 -4.27 -10.24
C ALA A 298 -20.85 -3.35 -11.33
N ASP A 299 -21.46 -2.19 -11.56
CA ASP A 299 -20.94 -1.20 -12.51
C ASP A 299 -19.59 -0.63 -12.04
N VAL A 300 -19.44 -0.31 -10.74
CA VAL A 300 -18.17 0.10 -10.13
C VAL A 300 -17.11 -1.02 -10.27
N ALA A 301 -17.48 -2.27 -9.97
CA ALA A 301 -16.56 -3.41 -10.08
C ALA A 301 -16.07 -3.59 -11.51
N ARG A 302 -16.97 -3.46 -12.51
CA ARG A 302 -16.65 -3.58 -13.92
C ARG A 302 -15.73 -2.45 -14.41
N ALA A 303 -16.02 -1.21 -14.02
CA ALA A 303 -15.17 -0.08 -14.36
C ALA A 303 -13.78 -0.21 -13.72
N GLY A 304 -13.71 -0.62 -12.45
CA GLY A 304 -12.47 -0.94 -11.75
C GLY A 304 -11.68 -2.06 -12.42
N PHE A 305 -12.36 -3.13 -12.86
CA PHE A 305 -11.72 -4.19 -13.63
C PHE A 305 -11.06 -3.67 -14.90
N ARG A 306 -11.79 -2.88 -15.72
CA ARG A 306 -11.25 -2.30 -16.95
C ARG A 306 -10.02 -1.43 -16.67
N GLN A 307 -10.07 -0.62 -15.62
CA GLN A 307 -8.97 0.24 -15.20
C GLN A 307 -7.75 -0.60 -14.81
N ALA A 308 -7.91 -1.61 -13.97
CA ALA A 308 -6.81 -2.45 -13.51
C ALA A 308 -6.24 -3.33 -14.64
N ALA A 309 -7.09 -3.94 -15.48
CA ALA A 309 -6.66 -4.77 -16.60
C ALA A 309 -5.88 -3.98 -17.67
N THR A 310 -6.20 -2.69 -17.83
CA THR A 310 -5.52 -1.83 -18.81
C THR A 310 -4.20 -1.24 -18.25
N HIS A 311 -4.17 -0.87 -16.96
CA HIS A 311 -3.10 -0.03 -16.43
C HIS A 311 -2.29 -0.66 -15.30
N HIS A 312 -2.75 -1.75 -14.68
CA HIS A 312 -2.18 -2.28 -13.45
C HIS A 312 -1.87 -3.78 -13.50
N THR A 313 -1.49 -4.30 -14.68
CA THR A 313 -1.05 -5.69 -14.84
C THR A 313 0.46 -5.82 -14.79
N TRP A 314 0.98 -7.04 -14.56
CA TRP A 314 2.42 -7.30 -14.64
C TRP A 314 2.98 -7.11 -16.05
N GLU A 315 2.17 -7.26 -17.11
CA GLU A 315 2.58 -6.96 -18.48
C GLU A 315 2.84 -5.45 -18.66
N VAL A 316 2.01 -4.60 -18.03
CA VAL A 316 2.25 -3.14 -18.01
C VAL A 316 3.53 -2.83 -17.25
N ARG A 317 3.79 -3.51 -16.14
CA ARG A 317 5.04 -3.33 -15.37
C ARG A 317 6.25 -3.82 -16.13
N ALA A 318 6.17 -4.94 -16.84
CA ALA A 318 7.26 -5.43 -17.70
C ALA A 318 7.64 -4.41 -18.77
N ARG A 319 6.66 -3.79 -19.44
CA ARG A 319 6.91 -2.70 -20.41
C ARG A 319 7.57 -1.48 -19.75
N HIS A 320 7.14 -1.10 -18.55
CA HIS A 320 7.77 -0.03 -17.79
C HIS A 320 9.23 -0.35 -17.45
N ILE A 321 9.51 -1.57 -17.02
CA ILE A 321 10.87 -2.07 -16.76
C ILE A 321 11.75 -1.99 -18.01
N LEU A 322 11.25 -2.45 -19.15
CA LEU A 322 11.98 -2.36 -20.42
C LEU A 322 12.32 -0.90 -20.78
N GLY A 323 11.35 0.02 -20.61
CA GLY A 323 11.60 1.44 -20.84
C GLY A 323 12.65 2.04 -19.89
N LEU A 324 12.76 1.57 -18.66
CA LEU A 324 13.82 1.99 -17.73
C LEU A 324 15.20 1.51 -18.20
N PHE A 325 15.32 0.30 -18.71
CA PHE A 325 16.57 -0.22 -19.27
C PHE A 325 16.98 0.55 -20.52
N GLU A 326 16.04 0.86 -21.42
CA GLU A 326 16.28 1.67 -22.62
C GLU A 326 16.76 3.08 -22.25
N ALA A 327 16.10 3.74 -21.31
CA ALA A 327 16.48 5.07 -20.84
C ALA A 327 17.85 5.10 -20.17
N ALA A 328 18.25 4.00 -19.53
CA ALA A 328 19.58 3.86 -18.92
C ALA A 328 20.68 3.51 -19.96
N ASN A 329 20.38 3.48 -21.26
CA ASN A 329 21.31 3.12 -22.38
C ASN A 329 22.00 1.76 -22.20
N ILE A 330 21.35 0.80 -21.55
CA ILE A 330 21.98 -0.49 -21.20
C ILE A 330 21.58 -1.60 -22.16
N LEU A 331 20.47 -1.45 -22.88
CA LEU A 331 20.03 -2.41 -23.92
C LEU A 331 20.69 -2.18 -25.29
N THR A 332 21.49 -1.15 -25.44
CA THR A 332 22.14 -0.78 -26.71
C THR A 332 23.62 -1.12 -26.80
N ARG A 333 24.12 -1.97 -25.88
CA ARG A 333 25.50 -2.50 -25.95
C ARG A 333 25.56 -3.97 -26.29
#